data_4af2011ab316c0d131a1a7605d2ffca2
#
_entry.id   4af2011ab316c0d131a1a7605d2ffca2
#
_cell.length_a   1.000
_cell.length_b   1.000
_cell.length_c   1.000
_cell.angle_alpha   90.00
_cell.angle_beta   90.00
_cell.angle_gamma   90.00
#
_symmetry.space_group_name_H-M   'P 1'
#
loop_
_entity.id
_entity.type
_entity.pdbx_description
1 polymer ?
#
loop_
_entity_poly.entity_id
_entity_poly.type
_entity_poly.pdbx_seq_one_letter_code
_entity_poly.pdbx_strand_id
1 'polypeptide(L)'
;VESDVNSRNINGQRTSKYKILTPEEIASLKLDIEALEADLSIFRFNEGFQTGYSDKSGLIYIRGDVLSDLSSTHPRDLMSQRAVLAHEYYGHKYFDDLFGDKNPLPGAWNDEFRASYNAALNAPNLTETDRMYLMADALERAKEAGVNIKITTNIRRVLYGF
;
A
#
# COMPACT_ATOMS: atom_id res chain seq x y z
N VAL A 1 11.25 16.63 -4.92
CA VAL A 1 10.07 16.58 -5.63
C VAL A 1 9.88 15.27 -6.30
N GLU A 2 10.62 15.02 -7.28
CA GLU A 2 10.44 13.80 -8.00
C GLU A 2 10.80 12.63 -7.16
N SER A 3 11.83 12.76 -6.39
CA SER A 3 12.31 11.64 -5.62
C SER A 3 11.28 11.15 -4.64
N ASP A 4 10.61 12.07 -3.99
CA ASP A 4 9.65 11.63 -3.03
C ASP A 4 8.45 11.06 -3.68
N VAL A 5 8.06 11.62 -4.78
CA VAL A 5 7.02 11.03 -5.54
C VAL A 5 7.28 9.61 -5.79
N ASN A 6 8.49 9.30 -5.97
CA ASN A 6 8.84 8.00 -6.42
C ASN A 6 9.45 7.13 -5.38
N SER A 7 9.26 7.47 -4.13
CA SER A 7 9.71 6.56 -3.10
C SER A 7 9.15 5.18 -3.31
N ARG A 8 7.94 5.06 -3.86
CA ARG A 8 7.38 3.77 -4.15
C ARG A 8 7.64 3.31 -5.57
N ASN A 9 8.24 4.17 -6.40
CA ASN A 9 8.51 3.84 -7.80
C ASN A 9 9.97 3.88 -8.13
N ILE A 10 10.83 3.77 -7.14
CA ILE A 10 12.27 3.85 -7.37
C ILE A 10 12.73 2.91 -8.46
N ASN A 11 12.28 1.68 -8.37
CA ASN A 11 12.66 0.66 -9.35
C ASN A 11 11.49 0.26 -10.20
N GLY A 12 10.37 0.89 -10.03
CA GLY A 12 9.17 0.37 -10.57
C GLY A 12 8.44 1.29 -11.48
N GLN A 13 7.40 0.74 -12.02
CA GLN A 13 6.67 1.34 -13.10
C GLN A 13 5.19 1.15 -12.85
N ARG A 14 4.71 1.47 -11.66
CA ARG A 14 3.26 1.46 -11.47
C ARG A 14 2.65 2.40 -12.48
N THR A 15 1.38 2.19 -12.80
CA THR A 15 0.66 3.08 -13.69
C THR A 15 0.86 4.53 -13.23
N SER A 16 0.95 5.44 -14.17
CA SER A 16 1.25 6.83 -13.86
C SER A 16 0.20 7.43 -12.92
N LYS A 17 0.66 8.16 -11.92
CA LYS A 17 -0.24 8.90 -11.04
C LYS A 17 -1.02 9.98 -11.78
N TYR A 18 -0.57 10.37 -12.96
CA TYR A 18 -1.26 11.39 -13.76
C TYR A 18 -2.39 10.80 -14.59
N LYS A 19 -2.49 9.47 -14.68
CA LYS A 19 -3.60 8.84 -15.36
C LYS A 19 -4.89 9.18 -14.61
N ILE A 20 -5.91 9.61 -15.35
CA ILE A 20 -7.23 9.85 -14.76
C ILE A 20 -7.97 8.53 -14.73
N LEU A 21 -8.41 8.12 -13.55
CA LEU A 21 -9.18 6.90 -13.40
C LEU A 21 -10.53 7.05 -14.06
N THR A 22 -10.92 6.05 -14.84
CA THR A 22 -12.22 6.05 -15.52
C THR A 22 -13.32 5.68 -14.54
N PRO A 23 -14.60 5.97 -14.88
CA PRO A 23 -15.71 5.54 -14.03
C PRO A 23 -15.71 4.03 -13.77
N GLU A 24 -15.32 3.23 -14.75
CA GLU A 24 -15.26 1.78 -14.59
C GLU A 24 -14.16 1.37 -13.61
N GLU A 25 -13.01 2.03 -13.70
CA GLU A 25 -11.92 1.77 -12.78
C GLU A 25 -12.29 2.17 -11.35
N ILE A 26 -12.97 3.30 -11.20
CA ILE A 26 -13.44 3.75 -9.89
C ILE A 26 -14.47 2.77 -9.33
N ALA A 27 -15.38 2.28 -10.16
CA ALA A 27 -16.37 1.30 -9.72
C ALA A 27 -15.68 0.03 -9.22
N SER A 28 -14.65 -0.44 -9.93
CA SER A 28 -13.87 -1.59 -9.50
C SER A 28 -13.17 -1.34 -8.16
N LEU A 29 -12.59 -0.15 -8.01
CA LEU A 29 -11.94 0.22 -6.76
C LEU A 29 -12.92 0.27 -5.59
N LYS A 30 -14.13 0.76 -5.83
CA LYS A 30 -15.16 0.79 -4.78
C LYS A 30 -15.54 -0.62 -4.34
N LEU A 31 -15.59 -1.57 -5.26
CA LEU A 31 -15.83 -2.97 -4.89
C LEU A 31 -14.70 -3.51 -4.02
N ASP A 32 -13.47 -3.15 -4.32
CA ASP A 32 -12.34 -3.57 -3.50
C ASP A 32 -12.39 -2.94 -2.11
N ILE A 33 -12.77 -1.66 -2.03
CA ILE A 33 -12.94 -0.99 -0.74
C ILE A 33 -14.00 -1.70 0.10
N GLU A 34 -15.10 -2.10 -0.54
CA GLU A 34 -16.15 -2.84 0.15
C GLU A 34 -15.63 -4.20 0.63
N ALA A 35 -14.88 -4.91 -0.23
CA ALA A 35 -14.32 -6.21 0.14
C ALA A 35 -13.36 -6.08 1.33
N LEU A 36 -12.66 -4.97 1.42
CA LEU A 36 -11.76 -4.70 2.54
C LEU A 36 -12.51 -4.26 3.80
N GLU A 37 -13.82 -4.10 3.73
CA GLU A 37 -14.64 -3.63 4.85
C GLU A 37 -14.16 -2.26 5.33
N ALA A 38 -13.73 -1.44 4.38
CA ALA A 38 -13.20 -0.11 4.66
C ALA A 38 -14.29 0.95 4.49
N ASP A 39 -14.08 2.09 5.12
CA ASP A 39 -15.02 3.21 5.09
C ASP A 39 -14.84 3.99 3.78
N LEU A 40 -15.77 3.80 2.85
CA LEU A 40 -15.71 4.46 1.54
C LEU A 40 -15.65 5.99 1.66
N SER A 41 -16.23 6.55 2.71
CA SER A 41 -16.37 8.01 2.82
C SER A 41 -15.03 8.73 2.93
N ILE A 42 -13.95 8.03 3.30
CA ILE A 42 -12.64 8.68 3.43
C ILE A 42 -11.79 8.57 2.16
N PHE A 43 -12.31 7.95 1.12
CA PHE A 43 -11.57 7.80 -0.13
C PHE A 43 -11.95 8.91 -1.12
N ARG A 44 -10.94 9.43 -1.83
CA ARG A 44 -11.12 10.47 -2.85
C ARG A 44 -10.42 10.05 -4.12
N PHE A 45 -11.17 9.98 -5.22
CA PHE A 45 -10.67 9.49 -6.49
C PHE A 45 -10.29 10.66 -7.39
N ASN A 46 -9.17 10.54 -8.08
CA ASN A 46 -8.65 11.55 -8.99
C ASN A 46 -8.33 12.87 -8.30
N GLU A 47 -8.09 12.83 -7.00
CA GLU A 47 -7.70 13.98 -6.20
C GLU A 47 -6.36 13.69 -5.55
N GLY A 48 -5.70 14.73 -5.05
CA GLY A 48 -4.40 14.59 -4.43
C GLY A 48 -3.30 14.47 -5.46
N PHE A 49 -2.09 14.21 -4.97
CA PHE A 49 -0.91 14.16 -5.82
C PHE A 49 -0.63 12.74 -6.31
N GLN A 50 -0.77 11.78 -5.43
CA GLN A 50 -0.56 10.36 -5.73
C GLN A 50 -1.42 9.55 -4.78
N THR A 51 -1.50 8.23 -5.00
CA THR A 51 -2.24 7.36 -4.09
C THR A 51 -1.54 7.35 -2.74
N GLY A 52 -2.29 7.62 -1.69
CA GLY A 52 -1.73 7.62 -0.34
C GLY A 52 -2.68 8.20 0.68
N TYR A 53 -2.37 7.92 1.94
CA TYR A 53 -3.10 8.44 3.08
C TYR A 53 -2.48 9.76 3.53
N SER A 54 -3.31 10.73 3.86
CA SER A 54 -2.88 12.01 4.41
C SER A 54 -3.28 12.11 5.87
N ASP A 55 -2.29 12.26 6.75
CA ASP A 55 -2.55 12.44 8.17
C ASP A 55 -3.17 13.80 8.47
N LYS A 56 -3.00 14.75 7.59
CA LYS A 56 -3.56 16.09 7.77
C LYS A 56 -5.06 16.11 7.53
N SER A 57 -5.52 15.41 6.52
CA SER A 57 -6.94 15.41 6.16
C SER A 57 -7.68 14.17 6.66
N GLY A 58 -6.95 13.11 7.00
CA GLY A 58 -7.57 11.84 7.35
C GLY A 58 -8.16 11.11 6.16
N LEU A 59 -7.81 11.51 4.95
CA LEU A 59 -8.37 10.95 3.74
C LEU A 59 -7.34 10.12 2.99
N ILE A 60 -7.84 9.17 2.20
CA ILE A 60 -7.01 8.37 1.31
C ILE A 60 -7.30 8.84 -0.11
N TYR A 61 -6.27 9.32 -0.78
CA TYR A 61 -6.36 9.79 -2.16
C TYR A 61 -5.98 8.66 -3.10
N ILE A 62 -6.75 8.50 -4.17
CA ILE A 62 -6.56 7.42 -5.13
C ILE A 62 -6.31 8.02 -6.50
N ARG A 63 -5.12 7.80 -7.04
CA ARG A 63 -4.72 8.27 -8.36
C ARG A 63 -4.38 7.06 -9.24
N GLY A 64 -3.95 7.32 -10.46
CA GLY A 64 -3.66 6.25 -11.41
C GLY A 64 -2.63 5.24 -10.92
N ASP A 65 -1.74 5.63 -10.03
CA ASP A 65 -0.71 4.73 -9.52
C ASP A 65 -1.23 3.66 -8.55
N VAL A 66 -2.54 3.65 -8.28
CA VAL A 66 -3.16 2.53 -7.57
C VAL A 66 -3.17 1.27 -8.45
N LEU A 67 -3.07 1.43 -9.76
CA LEU A 67 -3.10 0.32 -10.69
C LEU A 67 -1.71 -0.30 -10.83
N SER A 68 -1.65 -1.63 -10.89
CA SER A 68 -0.40 -2.34 -11.02
C SER A 68 0.20 -2.20 -12.41
N ASP A 69 1.50 -2.42 -12.51
CA ASP A 69 2.20 -2.51 -13.78
C ASP A 69 2.73 -3.94 -13.92
N LEU A 70 2.05 -4.72 -14.73
CA LEU A 70 2.37 -6.14 -14.88
C LEU A 70 3.67 -6.40 -15.63
N SER A 71 4.27 -5.36 -16.21
CA SER A 71 5.56 -5.52 -16.89
C SER A 71 6.74 -5.42 -15.93
N SER A 72 6.51 -5.01 -14.70
CA SER A 72 7.56 -4.92 -13.68
C SER A 72 7.74 -6.25 -12.97
N THR A 73 8.92 -6.42 -12.35
CA THR A 73 9.18 -7.57 -11.49
C THR A 73 9.30 -7.18 -10.02
N HIS A 74 9.20 -5.90 -9.71
CA HIS A 74 9.32 -5.43 -8.33
C HIS A 74 8.00 -5.68 -7.59
N PRO A 75 8.04 -6.27 -6.38
CA PRO A 75 6.81 -6.60 -5.66
C PRO A 75 5.86 -5.43 -5.50
N ARG A 76 6.41 -4.25 -5.24
CA ARG A 76 5.63 -3.03 -5.04
C ARG A 76 4.80 -2.68 -6.26
N ASP A 77 5.37 -2.89 -7.45
CA ASP A 77 4.68 -2.53 -8.69
C ASP A 77 3.68 -3.58 -9.13
N LEU A 78 3.84 -4.80 -8.64
CA LEU A 78 2.95 -5.91 -8.97
C LEU A 78 1.78 -6.03 -8.02
N MET A 79 1.78 -5.27 -6.92
CA MET A 79 0.65 -5.31 -5.99
C MET A 79 -0.65 -4.94 -6.69
N SER A 80 -1.69 -5.73 -6.43
CA SER A 80 -3.02 -5.45 -6.95
C SER A 80 -3.56 -4.14 -6.36
N GLN A 81 -4.57 -3.58 -7.01
CA GLN A 81 -5.21 -2.38 -6.48
C GLN A 81 -5.77 -2.64 -5.08
N ARG A 82 -6.33 -3.83 -4.82
CA ARG A 82 -6.83 -4.15 -3.49
C ARG A 82 -5.72 -4.17 -2.46
N ALA A 83 -4.55 -4.71 -2.81
CA ALA A 83 -3.41 -4.71 -1.89
C ALA A 83 -2.92 -3.30 -1.60
N VAL A 84 -2.88 -2.43 -2.59
CA VAL A 84 -2.50 -1.02 -2.36
C VAL A 84 -3.49 -0.34 -1.43
N LEU A 85 -4.79 -0.55 -1.66
CA LEU A 85 -5.82 0.02 -0.77
C LEU A 85 -5.66 -0.50 0.65
N ALA A 86 -5.35 -1.79 0.81
CA ALA A 86 -5.12 -2.37 2.13
C ALA A 86 -3.91 -1.74 2.82
N HIS A 87 -2.83 -1.51 2.07
CA HIS A 87 -1.63 -0.86 2.60
C HIS A 87 -1.98 0.52 3.17
N GLU A 88 -2.80 1.29 2.47
CA GLU A 88 -3.18 2.63 2.94
C GLU A 88 -4.13 2.56 4.13
N TYR A 89 -5.16 1.73 4.05
CA TYR A 89 -6.22 1.72 5.06
C TYR A 89 -5.83 0.92 6.31
N TYR A 90 -5.29 -0.28 6.16
CA TYR A 90 -4.88 -1.13 7.27
C TYR A 90 -3.44 -0.90 7.67
N GLY A 91 -2.75 -0.01 6.97
CA GLY A 91 -1.41 0.39 7.30
C GLY A 91 -1.35 1.82 7.79
N HIS A 92 -1.21 2.75 6.87
CA HIS A 92 -0.96 4.15 7.26
C HIS A 92 -2.09 4.73 8.11
N LYS A 93 -3.34 4.58 7.69
CA LYS A 93 -4.47 5.10 8.46
C LYS A 93 -4.57 4.42 9.81
N TYR A 94 -4.43 3.09 9.83
CA TYR A 94 -4.55 2.32 11.05
C TYR A 94 -3.56 2.81 12.11
N PHE A 95 -2.30 2.97 11.72
CA PHE A 95 -1.28 3.38 12.67
C PHE A 95 -1.38 4.87 13.04
N ASP A 96 -1.87 5.70 12.13
CA ASP A 96 -2.13 7.09 12.45
C ASP A 96 -3.24 7.20 13.49
N ASP A 97 -4.29 6.41 13.33
CA ASP A 97 -5.39 6.38 14.32
C ASP A 97 -4.90 5.93 15.68
N LEU A 98 -3.94 4.99 15.72
CA LEU A 98 -3.41 4.48 16.98
C LEU A 98 -2.43 5.42 17.66
N PHE A 99 -1.54 6.02 16.89
CA PHE A 99 -0.39 6.70 17.46
C PHE A 99 -0.37 8.22 17.24
N GLY A 100 -1.07 8.70 16.23
CA GLY A 100 -1.13 10.13 15.94
C GLY A 100 0.25 10.74 15.77
N ASP A 101 0.56 11.75 16.58
CA ASP A 101 1.81 12.50 16.49
C ASP A 101 3.05 11.65 16.77
N LYS A 102 2.87 10.47 17.33
CA LYS A 102 3.99 9.58 17.65
C LYS A 102 4.38 8.67 16.50
N ASN A 103 3.70 8.81 15.36
CA ASN A 103 4.08 8.04 14.19
C ASN A 103 5.45 8.45 13.66
N PRO A 104 6.19 7.51 13.06
CA PRO A 104 7.36 7.88 12.26
C PRO A 104 6.97 8.85 11.16
N LEU A 105 7.97 9.54 10.62
CA LEU A 105 7.72 10.45 9.51
C LEU A 105 7.12 9.69 8.33
N PRO A 106 6.15 10.29 7.64
CA PRO A 106 5.56 9.66 6.47
C PRO A 106 6.64 9.29 5.45
N GLY A 107 6.57 8.08 4.94
CA GLY A 107 7.52 7.59 3.95
C GLY A 107 8.80 7.01 4.53
N ALA A 108 9.01 7.08 5.85
CA ALA A 108 10.14 6.41 6.46
C ALA A 108 10.02 4.90 6.26
N TRP A 109 11.16 4.21 6.17
CA TRP A 109 11.12 2.78 5.85
C TRP A 109 10.31 1.98 6.88
N ASN A 110 10.41 2.35 8.15
CA ASN A 110 9.70 1.61 9.20
C ASN A 110 8.19 1.91 9.19
N ASP A 111 7.79 3.09 8.76
CA ASP A 111 6.38 3.41 8.57
C ASP A 111 5.81 2.58 7.43
N GLU A 112 6.52 2.53 6.32
CA GLU A 112 6.11 1.75 5.16
C GLU A 112 6.15 0.25 5.44
N PHE A 113 7.18 -0.21 6.15
CA PHE A 113 7.31 -1.61 6.51
C PHE A 113 6.08 -2.08 7.29
N ARG A 114 5.76 -1.38 8.37
CA ARG A 114 4.66 -1.84 9.23
C ARG A 114 3.33 -1.71 8.52
N ALA A 115 3.17 -0.75 7.61
CA ALA A 115 1.94 -0.61 6.85
C ALA A 115 1.69 -1.85 6.00
N SER A 116 2.68 -2.27 5.23
CA SER A 116 2.55 -3.47 4.40
C SER A 116 2.45 -4.73 5.25
N TYR A 117 3.23 -4.81 6.33
CA TYR A 117 3.22 -5.96 7.23
C TYR A 117 1.85 -6.16 7.86
N ASN A 118 1.28 -5.10 8.43
CA ASN A 118 -0.02 -5.19 9.08
C ASN A 118 -1.12 -5.50 8.08
N ALA A 119 -1.08 -4.88 6.91
CA ALA A 119 -2.07 -5.16 5.88
C ALA A 119 -2.00 -6.62 5.44
N ALA A 120 -0.78 -7.16 5.27
CA ALA A 120 -0.59 -8.55 4.86
C ALA A 120 -1.22 -9.53 5.85
N LEU A 121 -1.15 -9.22 7.14
CA LEU A 121 -1.63 -10.12 8.17
C LEU A 121 -3.11 -9.92 8.50
N ASN A 122 -3.60 -8.69 8.44
CA ASN A 122 -4.88 -8.35 9.06
C ASN A 122 -5.96 -7.83 8.14
N ALA A 123 -5.64 -7.40 6.93
CA ALA A 123 -6.68 -6.91 6.02
C ALA A 123 -7.58 -8.07 5.58
N PRO A 124 -8.91 -7.88 5.61
CA PRO A 124 -9.81 -8.96 5.22
C PRO A 124 -9.88 -9.13 3.71
N ASN A 125 -10.24 -10.33 3.29
CA ASN A 125 -10.61 -10.63 1.90
C ASN A 125 -9.50 -10.39 0.88
N LEU A 126 -8.24 -10.49 1.32
CA LEU A 126 -7.11 -10.49 0.40
C LEU A 126 -6.82 -11.92 -0.04
N THR A 127 -6.36 -12.07 -1.28
CA THR A 127 -5.87 -13.37 -1.74
C THR A 127 -4.53 -13.68 -1.10
N GLU A 128 -4.10 -14.93 -1.19
CA GLU A 128 -2.77 -15.33 -0.72
C GLU A 128 -1.69 -14.55 -1.49
N THR A 129 -1.90 -14.35 -2.78
CA THR A 129 -0.97 -13.59 -3.60
C THR A 129 -0.87 -12.14 -3.15
N ASP A 130 -2.00 -11.51 -2.84
CA ASP A 130 -1.98 -10.14 -2.31
C ASP A 130 -1.18 -10.05 -1.02
N ARG A 131 -1.39 -11.00 -0.09
CA ARG A 131 -0.66 -11.01 1.18
C ARG A 131 0.82 -11.23 0.96
N MET A 132 1.16 -12.11 0.02
CA MET A 132 2.55 -12.39 -0.29
C MET A 132 3.26 -11.13 -0.83
N TYR A 133 2.62 -10.40 -1.75
CA TYR A 133 3.24 -9.20 -2.29
C TYR A 133 3.35 -8.09 -1.25
N LEU A 134 2.35 -7.96 -0.37
CA LEU A 134 2.45 -6.99 0.73
C LEU A 134 3.62 -7.34 1.66
N MET A 135 3.76 -8.61 2.01
CA MET A 135 4.86 -9.03 2.88
C MET A 135 6.20 -8.83 2.18
N ALA A 136 6.27 -9.16 0.89
CA ALA A 136 7.50 -8.96 0.12
C ALA A 136 7.86 -7.46 0.04
N ASP A 137 6.85 -6.60 -0.11
CA ASP A 137 7.10 -5.16 -0.09
C ASP A 137 7.65 -4.71 1.26
N ALA A 138 7.09 -5.21 2.36
CA ALA A 138 7.60 -4.87 3.68
C ALA A 138 9.07 -5.22 3.81
N LEU A 139 9.44 -6.44 3.41
CA LEU A 139 10.83 -6.89 3.50
C LEU A 139 11.74 -6.09 2.58
N GLU A 140 11.25 -5.72 1.40
CA GLU A 140 12.03 -4.93 0.46
C GLU A 140 12.31 -3.53 1.01
N ARG A 141 11.32 -2.93 1.69
CA ARG A 141 11.52 -1.63 2.33
C ARG A 141 12.64 -1.68 3.36
N ALA A 142 12.67 -2.74 4.17
CA ALA A 142 13.74 -2.92 5.16
C ALA A 142 15.07 -3.10 4.47
N LYS A 143 15.11 -3.91 3.42
CA LYS A 143 16.34 -4.17 2.68
C LYS A 143 16.89 -2.88 2.04
N GLU A 144 16.01 -2.09 1.44
CA GLU A 144 16.41 -0.82 0.84
C GLU A 144 16.99 0.14 1.88
N ALA A 145 16.56 0.03 3.12
CA ALA A 145 17.07 0.84 4.23
C ALA A 145 18.31 0.22 4.90
N GLY A 146 18.77 -0.90 4.41
CA GLY A 146 19.93 -1.57 4.99
C GLY A 146 19.64 -2.32 6.28
N VAL A 147 18.39 -2.67 6.52
CA VAL A 147 17.97 -3.34 7.76
C VAL A 147 17.67 -4.80 7.45
N ASN A 148 18.27 -5.70 8.24
CA ASN A 148 17.99 -7.13 8.13
C ASN A 148 16.85 -7.50 9.06
N ILE A 149 15.78 -8.04 8.47
CA ILE A 149 14.63 -8.49 9.24
C ILE A 149 14.72 -10.00 9.43
N LYS A 150 14.59 -10.42 10.67
CA LYS A 150 14.57 -11.86 10.97
C LYS A 150 13.25 -12.45 10.47
N ILE A 151 13.36 -13.57 9.75
CA ILE A 151 12.17 -14.26 9.23
C ILE A 151 11.47 -14.95 10.38
N THR A 152 10.29 -14.47 10.71
CA THR A 152 9.46 -15.04 11.77
C THR A 152 8.52 -16.09 11.18
N THR A 153 7.82 -16.80 12.04
CA THR A 153 6.79 -17.76 11.63
C THR A 153 5.71 -17.09 10.78
N ASN A 154 5.28 -15.90 11.18
CA ASN A 154 4.27 -15.17 10.44
C ASN A 154 4.74 -14.80 9.04
N ILE A 155 5.96 -14.27 8.94
CA ILE A 155 6.53 -13.89 7.65
C ILE A 155 6.63 -15.12 6.74
N ARG A 156 7.17 -16.22 7.28
CA ARG A 156 7.34 -17.44 6.49
C ARG A 156 6.01 -17.98 6.00
N ARG A 157 5.01 -17.98 6.88
CA ARG A 157 3.69 -18.50 6.50
C ARG A 157 3.07 -17.68 5.36
N VAL A 158 3.19 -16.36 5.43
CA VAL A 158 2.63 -15.50 4.39
C VAL A 158 3.38 -15.68 3.07
N LEU A 159 4.71 -15.73 3.12
CA LEU A 159 5.51 -15.83 1.90
C LEU A 159 5.47 -17.21 1.26
N TYR A 160 5.46 -18.25 2.06
CA TYR A 160 5.69 -19.61 1.55
C TYR A 160 4.58 -20.60 1.90
N GLY A 161 3.62 -20.21 2.71
CA GLY A 161 2.49 -21.06 3.05
C GLY A 161 2.74 -22.06 4.17
N PHE A 162 3.91 -22.00 4.82
CA PHE A 162 4.18 -22.95 5.91
C PHE A 162 5.02 -22.38 7.03
#